data_ed1dffea5243eb02776bccc986840c7b
#
_entry.id   ed1dffea5243eb02776bccc986840c7b
#
_cell.length_a   1.000
_cell.length_b   1.000
_cell.length_c   1.000
_cell.angle_alpha   90.00
_cell.angle_beta   90.00
_cell.angle_gamma   90.00
#
_symmetry.space_group_name_H-M   'P 1'
#
loop_
_entity.id
_entity.type
_entity.pdbx_description
1 polymer ?
#
loop_
_entity_poly.entity_id
_entity_poly.type
_entity_poly.pdbx_seq_one_letter_code
_entity_poly.pdbx_strand_id
1 'polypeptide(L)'
;LVGSEMCIRDRFKDGIGRADRDNAIDLYIGEEYMDILADGVWENTFKVKPEVFTREEKRAWLDQMTDVALGSDAFFPFGDNIERANKSGVKYIAQPGGSVRDDNVIATCNKYQMAMAFTGIRLFHH
;
A
#
# COMPACT_ATOMS: atom_id res chain seq x y z
N LEU A 1 -6.54 -2.79 -5.79
CA LEU A 1 -6.36 -3.62 -6.99
C LEU A 1 -7.57 -4.51 -7.22
N VAL A 2 -8.79 -3.94 -7.15
CA VAL A 2 -10.05 -4.72 -7.19
C VAL A 2 -10.13 -5.62 -8.43
N GLY A 3 -9.71 -5.17 -9.59
CA GLY A 3 -9.71 -5.98 -10.82
C GLY A 3 -8.67 -7.10 -10.82
N SER A 4 -7.46 -6.83 -10.32
CA SER A 4 -6.37 -7.79 -10.29
C SER A 4 -6.47 -8.79 -9.13
N GLU A 5 -6.98 -8.36 -7.96
CA GLU A 5 -7.29 -9.27 -6.86
C GLU A 5 -8.37 -10.28 -7.24
N MET A 6 -9.39 -9.86 -7.98
CA MET A 6 -10.40 -10.79 -8.50
C MET A 6 -9.79 -11.78 -9.50
N CYS A 7 -8.91 -11.35 -10.39
CA CYS A 7 -8.22 -12.22 -11.32
C CYS A 7 -7.28 -13.21 -10.62
N ILE A 8 -6.61 -12.83 -9.53
CA ILE A 8 -5.70 -13.72 -8.81
C ILE A 8 -6.44 -14.70 -7.89
N ARG A 9 -7.57 -14.31 -7.31
CA ARG A 9 -8.34 -15.18 -6.38
C ARG A 9 -8.75 -16.51 -7.02
N ASP A 10 -9.13 -16.48 -8.26
CA ASP A 10 -9.54 -17.68 -9.00
C ASP A 10 -8.34 -18.60 -9.37
N ARG A 11 -7.12 -18.14 -9.18
CA ARG A 11 -5.90 -18.86 -9.50
C ARG A 11 -5.28 -19.61 -8.33
N PHE A 12 -5.74 -19.36 -7.10
CA PHE A 12 -5.28 -20.08 -5.91
C PHE A 12 -5.74 -21.53 -5.92
N LYS A 13 -4.94 -22.39 -5.28
CA LYS A 13 -5.35 -23.77 -5.00
C LYS A 13 -6.54 -23.81 -4.08
N ASP A 14 -7.38 -24.82 -4.26
CA ASP A 14 -8.48 -25.10 -3.34
C ASP A 14 -7.92 -25.47 -1.96
N GLY A 15 -8.49 -24.91 -0.90
CA GLY A 15 -8.09 -25.19 0.47
C GLY A 15 -6.88 -24.41 0.98
N ILE A 16 -6.31 -23.46 0.22
CA ILE A 16 -5.24 -22.61 0.71
C ILE A 16 -5.72 -21.77 1.90
N GLY A 17 -4.92 -21.70 2.96
CA GLY A 17 -5.21 -20.91 4.16
C GLY A 17 -5.29 -19.41 3.87
N ARG A 18 -6.07 -18.68 4.69
CA ARG A 18 -6.21 -17.23 4.52
C ARG A 18 -4.86 -16.51 4.63
N ALA A 19 -4.06 -16.86 5.65
CA ALA A 19 -2.75 -16.22 5.87
C ALA A 19 -1.80 -16.44 4.69
N ASP A 20 -1.74 -17.67 4.16
CA ASP A 20 -0.89 -18.00 3.01
C ASP A 20 -1.34 -17.27 1.75
N ARG A 21 -2.66 -17.17 1.55
CA ARG A 21 -3.22 -16.41 0.43
C ARG A 21 -2.92 -14.92 0.53
N ASP A 22 -3.12 -14.32 1.71
CA ASP A 22 -2.91 -12.90 1.93
C ASP A 22 -1.40 -12.57 1.75
N ASN A 23 -0.49 -13.40 2.27
CA ASN A 23 0.95 -13.26 2.03
C ASN A 23 1.32 -13.43 0.55
N ALA A 24 0.69 -14.36 -0.15
CA ALA A 24 0.93 -14.56 -1.58
C ALA A 24 0.47 -13.35 -2.43
N ILE A 25 -0.63 -12.70 -2.03
CA ILE A 25 -1.08 -11.46 -2.68
C ILE A 25 -0.06 -10.35 -2.47
N ASP A 26 0.43 -10.15 -1.25
CA ASP A 26 1.41 -9.12 -0.93
C ASP A 26 2.70 -9.29 -1.73
N LEU A 27 3.24 -10.51 -1.82
CA LEU A 27 4.40 -10.83 -2.65
C LEU A 27 4.13 -10.58 -4.15
N TYR A 28 2.96 -11.01 -4.64
CA TYR A 28 2.59 -10.88 -6.05
C TYR A 28 2.47 -9.44 -6.53
N ILE A 29 1.91 -8.55 -5.70
CA ILE A 29 1.79 -7.12 -6.04
C ILE A 29 3.08 -6.33 -5.75
N GLY A 30 3.99 -6.89 -4.95
CA GLY A 30 5.26 -6.31 -4.57
C GLY A 30 6.30 -6.29 -5.69
N GLU A 31 7.49 -5.81 -5.38
CA GLU A 31 8.65 -5.87 -6.29
C GLU A 31 9.29 -7.27 -6.32
N GLU A 32 9.06 -8.08 -5.29
CA GLU A 32 9.64 -9.42 -5.08
C GLU A 32 8.69 -10.53 -5.57
N TYR A 33 7.87 -10.23 -6.58
CA TYR A 33 6.90 -11.18 -7.14
C TYR A 33 7.55 -12.49 -7.65
N MET A 34 8.84 -12.46 -7.99
CA MET A 34 9.57 -13.66 -8.42
C MET A 34 9.73 -14.69 -7.30
N ASP A 35 9.68 -14.28 -6.03
CA ASP A 35 9.76 -15.18 -4.89
C ASP A 35 8.58 -16.15 -4.84
N ILE A 36 7.45 -15.77 -5.41
CA ILE A 36 6.27 -16.62 -5.47
C ILE A 36 5.92 -17.10 -6.87
N LEU A 37 6.44 -16.47 -7.93
CA LEU A 37 6.15 -16.83 -9.32
C LEU A 37 7.26 -17.57 -10.03
N ALA A 38 8.40 -17.85 -9.36
CA ALA A 38 9.45 -18.69 -9.93
C ALA A 38 8.95 -20.10 -10.25
N ASP A 39 9.52 -20.69 -11.29
CA ASP A 39 9.20 -22.08 -11.68
C ASP A 39 9.58 -23.04 -10.54
N GLY A 40 8.68 -23.96 -10.20
CA GLY A 40 8.83 -24.86 -9.06
C GLY A 40 8.37 -24.26 -7.72
N VAL A 41 8.01 -22.98 -7.67
CA VAL A 41 7.50 -22.29 -6.47
C VAL A 41 6.02 -21.96 -6.61
N TRP A 42 5.61 -21.36 -7.72
CA TRP A 42 4.23 -20.92 -7.92
C TRP A 42 3.22 -22.09 -7.81
N GLU A 43 3.62 -23.30 -8.17
CA GLU A 43 2.81 -24.50 -8.10
C GLU A 43 2.40 -24.89 -6.67
N ASN A 44 3.10 -24.35 -5.65
CA ASN A 44 2.74 -24.58 -4.26
C ASN A 44 1.48 -23.79 -3.84
N THR A 45 1.25 -22.65 -4.47
CA THR A 45 0.22 -21.68 -4.07
C THR A 45 -0.92 -21.57 -5.07
N PHE A 46 -0.60 -21.63 -6.36
CA PHE A 46 -1.57 -21.42 -7.44
C PHE A 46 -1.85 -22.71 -8.21
N LYS A 47 -3.08 -22.83 -8.71
CA LYS A 47 -3.47 -23.87 -9.69
C LYS A 47 -3.14 -23.47 -11.13
N VAL A 48 -3.06 -22.15 -11.37
CA VAL A 48 -2.66 -21.55 -12.65
C VAL A 48 -1.73 -20.39 -12.35
N LYS A 49 -0.56 -20.35 -13.02
CA LYS A 49 0.42 -19.27 -12.83
C LYS A 49 -0.20 -17.92 -13.19
N PRO A 50 -0.22 -16.94 -12.26
CA PRO A 50 -0.68 -15.59 -12.56
C PRO A 50 0.27 -14.87 -13.53
N GLU A 51 -0.27 -13.93 -14.29
CA GLU A 51 0.53 -13.03 -15.12
C GLU A 51 1.22 -11.98 -14.23
N VAL A 52 2.44 -11.59 -14.60
CA VAL A 52 3.19 -10.55 -13.90
C VAL A 52 2.69 -9.18 -14.33
N PHE A 53 2.39 -8.30 -13.37
CA PHE A 53 2.10 -6.90 -13.67
C PHE A 53 3.38 -6.12 -13.94
N THR A 54 3.38 -5.36 -15.02
CA THR A 54 4.43 -4.37 -15.30
C THR A 54 4.34 -3.19 -14.33
N ARG A 55 5.42 -2.43 -14.23
CA ARG A 55 5.42 -1.19 -13.45
C ARG A 55 4.40 -0.17 -13.97
N GLU A 56 4.26 -0.09 -15.30
CA GLU A 56 3.30 0.79 -15.94
C GLU A 56 1.86 0.41 -15.59
N GLU A 57 1.52 -0.86 -15.62
CA GLU A 57 0.18 -1.36 -15.25
C GLU A 57 -0.13 -1.06 -13.78
N LYS A 58 0.82 -1.33 -12.87
CA LYS A 58 0.68 -0.98 -11.44
C LYS A 58 0.49 0.52 -11.26
N ARG A 59 1.25 1.34 -11.98
CA ARG A 59 1.17 2.80 -11.91
C ARG A 59 -0.17 3.31 -12.44
N ALA A 60 -0.59 2.85 -13.61
CA ALA A 60 -1.87 3.23 -14.22
C ALA A 60 -3.06 2.92 -13.31
N TRP A 61 -2.97 1.81 -12.56
CA TRP A 61 -3.99 1.47 -11.59
C TRP A 61 -3.97 2.40 -10.36
N LEU A 62 -2.79 2.68 -9.79
CA LEU A 62 -2.65 3.61 -8.66
C LEU A 62 -3.11 5.03 -9.02
N ASP A 63 -2.91 5.46 -10.27
CA ASP A 63 -3.32 6.78 -10.73
C ASP A 63 -4.85 6.97 -10.77
N GLN A 64 -5.62 5.87 -10.70
CA GLN A 64 -7.09 5.92 -10.57
C GLN A 64 -7.55 6.16 -9.12
N MET A 65 -6.67 5.99 -8.13
CA MET A 65 -7.03 6.20 -6.72
C MET A 65 -7.04 7.68 -6.38
N THR A 66 -8.17 8.14 -5.85
CA THR A 66 -8.39 9.52 -5.42
C THR A 66 -9.05 9.54 -4.05
N ASP A 67 -8.91 10.66 -3.34
CA ASP A 67 -9.56 10.93 -2.05
C ASP A 67 -9.31 9.86 -0.98
N VAL A 68 -8.13 9.23 -1.03
CA VAL A 68 -7.72 8.21 -0.05
C VAL A 68 -7.43 8.86 1.30
N ALA A 69 -7.88 8.23 2.38
CA ALA A 69 -7.55 8.62 3.75
C ALA A 69 -6.39 7.76 4.29
N LEU A 70 -5.44 8.41 4.96
CA LEU A 70 -4.30 7.79 5.62
C LEU A 70 -4.33 8.11 7.12
N GLY A 71 -4.37 7.07 7.95
CA GLY A 71 -4.18 7.19 9.39
C GLY A 71 -2.82 6.67 9.81
N SER A 72 -2.17 7.36 10.77
CA SER A 72 -0.91 6.91 11.37
C SER A 72 -1.01 6.91 12.90
N ASP A 73 -0.48 5.88 13.52
CA ASP A 73 -0.38 5.71 14.98
C ASP A 73 0.78 6.52 15.59
N ALA A 74 1.71 7.01 14.74
CA ALA A 74 2.84 7.86 15.10
C ALA A 74 2.93 9.09 14.21
N PHE A 75 3.72 10.10 14.61
CA PHE A 75 3.96 11.28 13.80
C PHE A 75 4.79 10.96 12.53
N PHE A 76 4.58 11.72 11.48
CA PHE A 76 5.45 11.67 10.31
C PHE A 76 6.73 12.45 10.56
N PRO A 77 7.90 11.84 10.40
CA PRO A 77 9.17 12.51 10.69
C PRO A 77 9.58 13.53 9.64
N PHE A 78 9.14 13.34 8.38
CA PHE A 78 9.55 14.17 7.23
C PHE A 78 8.43 14.28 6.20
N GLY A 79 8.51 15.34 5.38
CA GLY A 79 7.56 15.58 4.28
C GLY A 79 7.62 14.56 3.14
N ASP A 80 8.69 13.78 3.00
CA ASP A 80 8.79 12.72 1.98
C ASP A 80 7.74 11.62 2.17
N ASN A 81 7.31 11.36 3.41
CA ASN A 81 6.19 10.48 3.68
C ASN A 81 4.90 11.00 3.03
N ILE A 82 4.69 12.32 3.09
CA ILE A 82 3.55 12.98 2.46
C ILE A 82 3.67 12.98 0.94
N GLU A 83 4.88 13.21 0.40
CA GLU A 83 5.16 13.05 -1.04
C GLU A 83 4.79 11.65 -1.53
N ARG A 84 5.18 10.63 -0.75
CA ARG A 84 4.84 9.23 -1.08
C ARG A 84 3.33 8.97 -1.00
N ALA A 85 2.66 9.49 0.03
CA ALA A 85 1.23 9.37 0.20
C ALA A 85 0.46 10.02 -0.96
N ASN A 86 0.89 11.20 -1.42
CA ASN A 86 0.31 11.87 -2.57
C ASN A 86 0.32 11.01 -3.83
N LYS A 87 1.43 10.29 -4.08
CA LYS A 87 1.54 9.38 -5.24
C LYS A 87 0.56 8.20 -5.18
N SER A 88 -0.03 7.94 -4.03
CA SER A 88 -1.06 6.90 -3.83
C SER A 88 -2.47 7.45 -3.72
N GLY A 89 -2.71 8.71 -4.13
CA GLY A 89 -4.02 9.34 -4.16
C GLY A 89 -4.54 9.80 -2.79
N VAL A 90 -3.69 9.87 -1.78
CA VAL A 90 -4.08 10.35 -0.44
C VAL A 90 -4.43 11.83 -0.48
N LYS A 91 -5.55 12.19 0.14
CA LYS A 91 -6.03 13.57 0.32
C LYS A 91 -6.27 13.94 1.78
N TYR A 92 -6.51 12.96 2.61
CA TYR A 92 -6.84 13.15 4.03
C TYR A 92 -5.85 12.40 4.89
N ILE A 93 -5.25 13.07 5.86
CA ILE A 93 -4.25 12.47 6.75
C ILE A 93 -4.67 12.72 8.20
N ALA A 94 -4.55 11.69 9.03
CA ALA A 94 -4.67 11.80 10.48
C ALA A 94 -3.39 11.26 11.14
N GLN A 95 -2.77 12.07 12.00
CA GLN A 95 -1.56 11.70 12.76
C GLN A 95 -1.55 12.36 14.13
N PRO A 96 -0.79 11.82 15.11
CA PRO A 96 -0.71 12.43 16.44
C PRO A 96 0.00 13.80 16.47
N GLY A 97 0.96 14.04 15.57
CA GLY A 97 1.83 15.21 15.65
C GLY A 97 2.92 15.09 16.70
N GLY A 98 3.64 16.18 16.96
CA GLY A 98 4.70 16.25 17.97
C GLY A 98 6.10 15.96 17.42
N SER A 99 6.28 15.94 16.11
CA SER A 99 7.60 15.95 15.49
C SER A 99 8.19 17.37 15.51
N VAL A 100 9.50 17.48 15.69
CA VAL A 100 10.23 18.75 15.53
C VAL A 100 10.17 19.27 14.07
N ARG A 101 9.67 18.47 13.14
CA ARG A 101 9.50 18.77 11.72
C ARG A 101 8.05 18.81 11.27
N ASP A 102 7.11 18.98 12.18
CA ASP A 102 5.69 19.11 11.83
C ASP A 102 5.45 20.26 10.84
N ASP A 103 6.22 21.35 10.93
CA ASP A 103 6.19 22.46 9.97
C ASP A 103 6.51 22.02 8.53
N ASN A 104 7.51 21.18 8.33
CA ASN A 104 7.87 20.60 7.03
C ASN A 104 6.77 19.68 6.50
N VAL A 105 6.20 18.86 7.37
CA VAL A 105 5.09 17.96 7.03
C VAL A 105 3.84 18.75 6.62
N ILE A 106 3.49 19.79 7.39
CA ILE A 106 2.38 20.71 7.09
C ILE A 106 2.59 21.43 5.74
N ALA A 107 3.80 21.96 5.52
CA ALA A 107 4.14 22.64 4.27
C ALA A 107 3.97 21.71 3.05
N THR A 108 4.36 20.44 3.19
CA THR A 108 4.19 19.45 2.13
C THR A 108 2.72 19.10 1.90
N CYS A 109 1.90 18.99 2.95
CA CYS A 109 0.45 18.81 2.81
C CYS A 109 -0.18 20.01 2.07
N ASN A 110 0.19 21.22 2.42
CA ASN A 110 -0.30 22.42 1.75
C ASN A 110 0.08 22.47 0.27
N LYS A 111 1.31 22.06 -0.07
CA LYS A 111 1.78 21.94 -1.46
C LYS A 111 0.84 21.08 -2.31
N TYR A 112 0.31 19.99 -1.76
CA TYR A 112 -0.56 19.04 -2.44
C TYR A 112 -2.05 19.21 -2.12
N GLN A 113 -2.42 20.29 -1.43
CA GLN A 113 -3.81 20.56 -1.02
C GLN A 113 -4.45 19.40 -0.27
N MET A 114 -3.69 18.78 0.61
CA MET A 114 -4.16 17.71 1.49
C MET A 114 -4.68 18.29 2.80
N ALA A 115 -5.75 17.71 3.33
CA ALA A 115 -6.22 18.00 4.68
C ALA A 115 -5.47 17.12 5.70
N MET A 116 -4.95 17.72 6.77
CA MET A 116 -4.31 16.98 7.85
C MET A 116 -4.97 17.29 9.20
N ALA A 117 -5.29 16.25 9.95
CA ALA A 117 -5.75 16.34 11.33
C ALA A 117 -4.66 15.86 12.28
N PHE A 118 -4.37 16.68 13.30
CA PHE A 118 -3.55 16.29 14.44
C PHE A 118 -4.44 15.71 15.52
N THR A 119 -4.31 14.40 15.78
CA THR A 119 -5.15 13.69 16.75
C THR A 119 -4.73 13.93 18.19
N GLY A 120 -3.45 14.25 18.41
CA GLY A 120 -2.86 14.32 19.75
C GLY A 120 -2.76 12.98 20.48
N ILE A 121 -3.18 11.91 19.84
CA ILE A 121 -3.23 10.56 20.43
C ILE A 121 -2.22 9.68 19.72
N ARG A 122 -1.19 9.26 20.45
CA ARG A 122 -0.19 8.31 19.98
C ARG A 122 -0.64 6.89 20.35
N LEU A 123 -0.90 6.08 19.31
CA LEU A 123 -1.40 4.70 19.48
C LEU A 123 -0.30 3.63 19.31
N PHE A 124 0.90 4.04 19.25
CA PHE A 124 2.07 3.23 19.00
C PHE A 124 2.61 2.61 20.30
N HIS A 125 2.74 1.30 20.33
CA HIS A 125 3.23 0.53 21.47
C HIS A 125 4.45 -0.31 21.06
N HIS A 126 5.61 0.15 21.45
CA HIS A 126 6.86 -0.60 21.33
C HIS A 126 7.64 -0.52 22.62
#